data_eae31f4991609a9cb63d3b29f64f40c9
#
_entry.id   eae31f4991609a9cb63d3b29f64f40c9
#
_cell.length_a   1.000
_cell.length_b   1.000
_cell.length_c   1.000
_cell.angle_alpha   90.00
_cell.angle_beta   90.00
_cell.angle_gamma   90.00
#
_symmetry.space_group_name_H-M   'P 1'
#
loop_
_entity.id
_entity.type
_entity.pdbx_description
1 polymer ?
#
loop_
_entity_poly.entity_id
_entity_poly.type
_entity_poly.pdbx_seq_one_letter_code
_entity_poly.pdbx_strand_id
1 'polypeptide(L)'
;MGGTDCMKYPWIDEYLMVKSGVTRDLQPEWNWIRYQIGGKMFAAVCLDDHDQPYYITLKLEPLEGDFWRKQYDDIIPGYYMNKTHWNSVKADGEVPDDILRNLLDKAYKIVLGSLSKKKQKEILEMASQNELISCCGSDCGACYCYGKTCKGCNALFGKVFHAPDGKACPIYDCCRVQNGFNSCGECEKLPCDLILGTRDPSLSEDEFMKTVDERVKRLRG
;
A
#
# COMPACT_ATOMS: atom_id res chain seq x y z
N MET A 1 22.92 10.07 25.41
CA MET A 1 21.94 9.01 25.18
C MET A 1 20.80 9.67 24.41
N GLY A 2 20.91 9.72 23.10
CA GLY A 2 19.89 10.29 22.21
C GLY A 2 18.81 9.26 21.98
N GLY A 3 17.63 9.46 22.60
CA GLY A 3 16.45 8.72 22.22
C GLY A 3 16.10 9.10 20.78
N THR A 4 16.11 8.14 19.89
CA THR A 4 15.43 8.27 18.60
C THR A 4 13.95 8.44 18.94
N ASP A 5 13.43 9.68 18.86
CA ASP A 5 12.01 9.94 18.92
C ASP A 5 11.38 9.24 17.71
N CYS A 6 10.94 8.02 17.97
CA CYS A 6 10.31 7.18 16.95
C CYS A 6 8.89 7.69 16.80
N MET A 7 8.53 8.17 15.60
CA MET A 7 7.16 8.51 15.25
C MET A 7 6.20 7.43 15.78
N LYS A 8 5.18 7.84 16.55
CA LYS A 8 4.18 6.92 17.14
C LYS A 8 3.46 6.06 16.11
N TYR A 9 3.37 6.52 14.85
CA TYR A 9 2.63 5.86 13.78
C TYR A 9 3.55 5.39 12.63
N PRO A 10 4.53 4.50 12.87
CA PRO A 10 5.50 4.08 11.84
C PRO A 10 4.85 3.31 10.68
N TRP A 11 3.63 2.84 10.87
CA TRP A 11 2.84 2.07 9.92
C TRP A 11 2.17 2.92 8.80
N ILE A 12 2.19 4.27 8.90
CA ILE A 12 1.41 5.13 7.98
C ILE A 12 1.81 4.93 6.53
N ASP A 13 3.11 4.91 6.24
CA ASP A 13 3.58 4.79 4.86
C ASP A 13 3.10 3.48 4.23
N GLU A 14 3.37 2.36 4.87
CA GLU A 14 2.92 1.06 4.41
C GLU A 14 1.39 0.99 4.27
N TYR A 15 0.67 1.49 5.26
CA TYR A 15 -0.80 1.51 5.29
C TYR A 15 -1.41 2.30 4.14
N LEU A 16 -0.82 3.43 3.77
CA LEU A 16 -1.33 4.27 2.69
C LEU A 16 -0.91 3.78 1.32
N MET A 17 0.31 3.26 1.18
CA MET A 17 0.84 2.80 -0.11
C MET A 17 0.17 1.54 -0.66
N VAL A 18 -0.48 0.73 0.19
CA VAL A 18 -1.27 -0.42 -0.29
C VAL A 18 -2.65 -0.02 -0.83
N LYS A 19 -3.09 1.22 -0.61
CA LYS A 19 -4.38 1.69 -1.13
C LYS A 19 -4.31 1.97 -2.63
N SER A 20 -5.38 1.65 -3.34
CA SER A 20 -5.48 1.74 -4.79
C SER A 20 -5.17 3.13 -5.34
N GLY A 21 -4.22 3.20 -6.26
CA GLY A 21 -3.86 4.44 -6.97
C GLY A 21 -3.22 5.52 -6.11
N VAL A 22 -2.75 5.17 -4.91
CA VAL A 22 -1.99 6.08 -4.06
C VAL A 22 -0.58 6.21 -4.61
N THR A 23 -0.13 7.45 -4.70
CA THR A 23 1.26 7.81 -5.00
C THR A 23 1.82 8.62 -3.84
N ARG A 24 3.12 8.48 -3.62
CA ARG A 24 3.87 9.17 -2.58
C ARG A 24 4.97 10.01 -3.22
N ASP A 25 5.14 11.24 -2.76
CA ASP A 25 6.29 12.08 -3.08
C ASP A 25 6.72 12.93 -1.89
N LEU A 26 7.95 13.42 -1.92
CA LEU A 26 8.43 14.46 -1.02
C LEU A 26 8.26 15.80 -1.72
N GLN A 27 7.59 16.76 -1.05
CA GLN A 27 7.55 18.15 -1.47
C GLN A 27 8.66 18.93 -0.75
N PRO A 28 9.78 19.25 -1.42
CA PRO A 28 10.96 19.77 -0.74
C PRO A 28 10.75 21.15 -0.12
N GLU A 29 9.94 22.03 -0.75
CA GLU A 29 9.67 23.38 -0.28
C GLU A 29 8.95 23.42 1.07
N TRP A 30 8.19 22.36 1.39
CA TRP A 30 7.40 22.26 2.62
C TRP A 30 7.97 21.21 3.58
N ASN A 31 8.91 20.42 3.13
CA ASN A 31 9.42 19.22 3.79
C ASN A 31 8.28 18.25 4.20
N TRP A 32 7.39 17.94 3.23
CA TRP A 32 6.22 17.09 3.45
C TRP A 32 6.27 15.84 2.57
N ILE A 33 6.04 14.68 3.18
CA ILE A 33 5.76 13.43 2.48
C ILE A 33 4.26 13.44 2.16
N ARG A 34 3.91 13.62 0.89
CA ARG A 34 2.51 13.71 0.45
C ARG A 34 2.01 12.37 -0.06
N TYR A 35 0.75 12.06 0.28
CA TYR A 35 0.01 10.93 -0.26
C TYR A 35 -1.14 11.46 -1.12
N GLN A 36 -1.15 11.02 -2.38
CA GLN A 36 -2.04 11.55 -3.40
C GLN A 36 -2.78 10.43 -4.11
N ILE A 37 -3.94 10.74 -4.67
CA ILE A 37 -4.69 9.87 -5.57
C ILE A 37 -5.20 10.67 -6.76
N GLY A 38 -4.87 10.24 -7.99
CA GLY A 38 -5.19 11.00 -9.19
C GLY A 38 -4.62 12.42 -9.20
N GLY A 39 -3.45 12.62 -8.60
CA GLY A 39 -2.77 13.93 -8.48
C GLY A 39 -3.35 14.85 -7.40
N LYS A 40 -4.31 14.40 -6.60
CA LYS A 40 -4.89 15.17 -5.49
C LYS A 40 -4.44 14.63 -4.14
N MET A 41 -3.87 15.48 -3.32
CA MET A 41 -3.43 15.13 -1.96
C MET A 41 -4.64 14.85 -1.06
N PHE A 42 -4.57 13.78 -0.26
CA PHE A 42 -5.55 13.43 0.76
C PHE A 42 -4.93 13.37 2.16
N ALA A 43 -3.63 13.08 2.25
CA ALA A 43 -2.87 13.09 3.49
C ALA A 43 -1.41 13.50 3.24
N ALA A 44 -0.74 13.95 4.29
CA ALA A 44 0.70 14.19 4.29
C ALA A 44 1.29 13.97 5.68
N VAL A 45 2.56 13.57 5.73
CA VAL A 45 3.39 13.61 6.94
C VAL A 45 4.29 14.84 6.82
N CYS A 46 4.12 15.78 7.75
CA CYS A 46 4.89 17.01 7.81
C CYS A 46 6.16 16.78 8.62
N LEU A 47 7.30 17.07 8.05
CA LEU A 47 8.62 16.92 8.68
C LEU A 47 9.17 18.27 9.11
N ASP A 48 9.86 18.30 10.24
CA ASP A 48 10.58 19.47 10.74
C ASP A 48 11.95 19.66 10.04
N ASP A 49 12.73 20.62 10.48
CA ASP A 49 14.07 20.93 9.94
C ASP A 49 15.11 19.81 10.20
N HIS A 50 14.75 18.80 11.00
CA HIS A 50 15.56 17.62 11.29
C HIS A 50 14.98 16.35 10.68
N ASP A 51 14.05 16.50 9.71
CA ASP A 51 13.33 15.42 9.06
C ASP A 51 12.51 14.54 10.03
N GLN A 52 12.11 15.09 11.20
CA GLN A 52 11.27 14.38 12.15
C GLN A 52 9.80 14.71 11.92
N PRO A 53 8.92 13.71 11.89
CA PRO A 53 7.48 13.93 11.77
C PRO A 53 6.93 14.69 12.97
N TYR A 54 6.20 15.79 12.74
CA TYR A 54 5.53 16.54 13.79
C TYR A 54 4.02 16.63 13.60
N TYR A 55 3.52 16.57 12.34
CA TYR A 55 2.10 16.45 12.05
C TYR A 55 1.81 15.41 10.98
N ILE A 56 0.66 14.74 11.14
CA ILE A 56 -0.01 14.00 10.08
C ILE A 56 -1.22 14.83 9.68
N THR A 57 -1.18 15.39 8.48
CA THR A 57 -2.25 16.25 7.95
C THR A 57 -3.13 15.43 7.01
N LEU A 58 -4.47 15.55 7.16
CA LEU A 58 -5.43 14.75 6.38
C LEU A 58 -6.74 15.51 6.15
N LYS A 59 -7.47 15.14 5.08
CA LYS A 59 -8.69 15.81 4.65
C LYS A 59 -9.92 15.12 5.22
N LEU A 60 -10.82 15.89 5.86
CA LEU A 60 -12.10 15.39 6.37
C LEU A 60 -13.25 16.27 5.89
N GLU A 61 -14.47 15.76 5.97
CA GLU A 61 -15.67 16.59 5.89
C GLU A 61 -15.73 17.54 7.10
N PRO A 62 -16.21 18.78 6.94
CA PRO A 62 -16.13 19.82 7.99
C PRO A 62 -16.71 19.38 9.33
N LEU A 63 -17.92 18.81 9.33
CA LEU A 63 -18.58 18.35 10.56
C LEU A 63 -17.81 17.23 11.26
N GLU A 64 -17.18 16.36 10.48
CA GLU A 64 -16.37 15.29 11.03
C GLU A 64 -15.05 15.79 11.62
N GLY A 65 -14.39 16.73 10.92
CA GLY A 65 -13.24 17.43 11.46
C GLY A 65 -13.54 18.12 12.79
N ASP A 66 -14.67 18.85 12.86
CA ASP A 66 -15.12 19.50 14.09
C ASP A 66 -15.38 18.51 15.22
N PHE A 67 -15.97 17.35 14.90
CA PHE A 67 -16.21 16.29 15.88
C PHE A 67 -14.91 15.76 16.47
N TRP A 68 -13.96 15.37 15.63
CA TRP A 68 -12.72 14.76 16.09
C TRP A 68 -11.82 15.74 16.84
N ARG A 69 -11.78 17.03 16.46
CA ARG A 69 -11.06 18.09 17.20
C ARG A 69 -11.61 18.31 18.61
N LYS A 70 -12.88 17.98 18.85
CA LYS A 70 -13.49 18.03 20.19
C LYS A 70 -13.21 16.79 21.03
N GLN A 71 -12.87 15.66 20.39
CA GLN A 71 -12.58 14.41 21.08
C GLN A 71 -11.09 14.27 21.48
N TYR A 72 -10.20 14.89 20.70
CA TYR A 72 -8.76 14.77 20.88
C TYR A 72 -8.09 16.12 20.72
N ASP A 73 -7.40 16.60 21.77
CA ASP A 73 -6.65 17.85 21.77
C ASP A 73 -5.46 17.80 20.80
N ASP A 74 -5.02 16.62 20.41
CA ASP A 74 -3.96 16.40 19.44
C ASP A 74 -4.43 16.48 17.98
N ILE A 75 -5.73 16.66 17.76
CA ILE A 75 -6.30 16.94 16.43
C ILE A 75 -6.65 18.41 16.36
N ILE A 76 -5.95 19.15 15.52
CA ILE A 76 -6.14 20.60 15.33
C ILE A 76 -6.59 20.92 13.90
N PRO A 77 -7.16 22.10 13.63
CA PRO A 77 -7.36 22.58 12.26
C PRO A 77 -6.05 22.55 11.47
N GLY A 78 -6.11 22.20 10.18
CA GLY A 78 -4.93 22.08 9.34
C GLY A 78 -3.96 23.26 9.48
N TYR A 79 -2.74 22.99 9.93
CA TYR A 79 -1.81 24.01 10.37
C TYR A 79 -1.42 24.96 9.22
N TYR A 80 -1.10 24.44 8.06
CA TYR A 80 -0.74 25.20 6.85
C TYR A 80 -1.78 25.11 5.73
N MET A 81 -2.97 24.53 6.00
CA MET A 81 -3.96 24.22 4.99
C MET A 81 -5.30 24.90 5.25
N ASN A 82 -6.24 24.82 4.31
CA ASN A 82 -7.61 25.25 4.51
C ASN A 82 -8.23 24.55 5.73
N LYS A 83 -8.48 25.33 6.79
CA LYS A 83 -8.90 24.86 8.11
C LYS A 83 -10.30 24.23 8.13
N THR A 84 -11.11 24.41 7.07
CA THR A 84 -12.44 23.84 6.95
C THR A 84 -12.40 22.33 6.70
N HIS A 85 -11.49 21.89 5.82
CA HIS A 85 -11.41 20.50 5.39
C HIS A 85 -10.18 19.76 5.92
N TRP A 86 -9.12 20.51 6.26
CA TRP A 86 -7.87 19.91 6.66
C TRP A 86 -7.70 19.89 8.17
N ASN A 87 -7.18 18.79 8.66
CA ASN A 87 -6.91 18.55 10.07
C ASN A 87 -5.49 18.03 10.22
N SER A 88 -4.81 18.47 11.26
CA SER A 88 -3.46 18.02 11.59
C SER A 88 -3.50 17.25 12.91
N VAL A 89 -2.98 16.04 12.91
CA VAL A 89 -2.82 15.17 14.07
C VAL A 89 -1.36 15.23 14.50
N LYS A 90 -1.07 15.47 15.77
CA LYS A 90 0.32 15.45 16.28
C LYS A 90 0.93 14.06 16.08
N ALA A 91 2.15 14.01 15.54
CA ALA A 91 2.82 12.75 15.23
C ALA A 91 3.27 11.97 16.49
N ASP A 92 3.45 12.66 17.60
CA ASP A 92 3.76 12.15 18.94
C ASP A 92 2.53 12.09 19.87
N GLY A 93 1.34 12.49 19.36
CA GLY A 93 0.10 12.61 20.12
C GLY A 93 -0.51 11.27 20.56
N GLU A 94 -1.67 11.36 21.24
CA GLU A 94 -2.31 10.20 21.87
C GLU A 94 -3.51 9.64 21.08
N VAL A 95 -3.74 10.09 19.83
CA VAL A 95 -4.81 9.54 19.01
C VAL A 95 -4.56 8.04 18.78
N PRO A 96 -5.52 7.15 19.08
CA PRO A 96 -5.37 5.71 18.86
C PRO A 96 -5.14 5.36 17.39
N ASP A 97 -4.37 4.30 17.14
CA ASP A 97 -4.03 3.82 15.80
C ASP A 97 -5.26 3.51 14.93
N ASP A 98 -6.25 2.86 15.52
CA ASP A 98 -7.50 2.50 14.82
C ASP A 98 -8.31 3.75 14.41
N ILE A 99 -8.32 4.76 15.26
CA ILE A 99 -8.94 6.06 14.95
C ILE A 99 -8.18 6.74 13.81
N LEU A 100 -6.86 6.85 13.90
CA LEU A 100 -6.07 7.49 12.83
C LEU A 100 -6.20 6.75 11.51
N ARG A 101 -6.20 5.39 11.52
CA ARG A 101 -6.47 4.57 10.32
C ARG A 101 -7.83 4.89 9.71
N ASN A 102 -8.87 4.99 10.54
CA ASN A 102 -10.22 5.34 10.08
C ASN A 102 -10.27 6.73 9.44
N LEU A 103 -9.60 7.72 10.05
CA LEU A 103 -9.52 9.09 9.51
C LEU A 103 -8.78 9.14 8.16
N LEU A 104 -7.68 8.40 8.02
CA LEU A 104 -6.93 8.27 6.77
C LEU A 104 -7.76 7.58 5.68
N ASP A 105 -8.56 6.56 6.04
CA ASP A 105 -9.48 5.90 5.11
C ASP A 105 -10.57 6.85 4.60
N LYS A 106 -11.10 7.68 5.48
CA LYS A 106 -12.09 8.71 5.11
C LYS A 106 -11.46 9.76 4.20
N ALA A 107 -10.27 10.25 4.54
CA ALA A 107 -9.53 11.20 3.70
C ALA A 107 -9.32 10.64 2.28
N TYR A 108 -8.89 9.39 2.16
CA TYR A 108 -8.75 8.68 0.90
C TYR A 108 -10.08 8.62 0.12
N LYS A 109 -11.17 8.21 0.78
CA LYS A 109 -12.50 8.09 0.16
C LYS A 109 -13.04 9.43 -0.33
N ILE A 110 -12.86 10.52 0.44
CA ILE A 110 -13.26 11.89 0.06
C ILE A 110 -12.57 12.29 -1.24
N VAL A 111 -11.25 12.10 -1.32
CA VAL A 111 -10.50 12.52 -2.50
C VAL A 111 -10.76 11.59 -3.68
N LEU A 112 -10.84 10.27 -3.49
CA LEU A 112 -11.26 9.33 -4.53
C LEU A 112 -12.63 9.71 -5.10
N GLY A 113 -13.62 9.98 -4.23
CA GLY A 113 -14.97 10.38 -4.62
C GLY A 113 -15.03 11.73 -5.37
N SER A 114 -14.03 12.61 -5.17
CA SER A 114 -13.91 13.90 -5.87
C SER A 114 -13.34 13.78 -7.30
N LEU A 115 -12.85 12.62 -7.70
CA LEU A 115 -12.37 12.36 -9.05
C LEU A 115 -13.55 12.06 -9.99
N SER A 116 -13.33 12.19 -11.31
CA SER A 116 -14.34 11.78 -12.29
C SER A 116 -14.65 10.29 -12.17
N LYS A 117 -15.88 9.88 -12.47
CA LYS A 117 -16.30 8.47 -12.43
C LYS A 117 -15.41 7.55 -13.29
N LYS A 118 -14.94 8.06 -14.43
CA LYS A 118 -13.99 7.36 -15.28
C LYS A 118 -12.68 7.10 -14.52
N LYS A 119 -12.12 8.13 -13.86
CA LYS A 119 -10.85 8.00 -13.12
C LYS A 119 -10.98 7.11 -11.90
N GLN A 120 -12.11 7.18 -11.17
CA GLN A 120 -12.41 6.27 -10.07
C GLN A 120 -12.40 4.82 -10.54
N LYS A 121 -13.08 4.54 -11.67
CA LYS A 121 -13.17 3.21 -12.25
C LYS A 121 -11.79 2.69 -12.68
N GLU A 122 -11.01 3.49 -13.39
CA GLU A 122 -9.63 3.15 -13.77
C GLU A 122 -8.76 2.76 -12.55
N ILE A 123 -8.80 3.57 -11.48
CA ILE A 123 -8.02 3.32 -10.26
C ILE A 123 -8.46 2.01 -9.60
N LEU A 124 -9.76 1.75 -9.49
CA LEU A 124 -10.29 0.55 -8.84
C LEU A 124 -10.08 -0.72 -9.69
N GLU A 125 -10.18 -0.60 -11.03
CA GLU A 125 -9.90 -1.71 -11.94
C GLU A 125 -8.42 -2.07 -11.97
N MET A 126 -7.52 -1.09 -11.97
CA MET A 126 -6.08 -1.34 -11.84
C MET A 126 -5.74 -2.03 -10.52
N ALA A 127 -6.42 -1.65 -9.43
CA ALA A 127 -6.25 -2.29 -8.13
C ALA A 127 -6.68 -3.76 -8.16
N SER A 128 -7.86 -4.04 -8.69
CA SER A 128 -8.37 -5.42 -8.77
C SER A 128 -7.48 -6.29 -9.66
N GLN A 129 -6.90 -5.73 -10.72
CA GLN A 129 -5.92 -6.43 -11.55
C GLN A 129 -4.60 -6.68 -10.80
N ASN A 130 -4.10 -5.69 -10.05
CA ASN A 130 -2.89 -5.85 -9.24
C ASN A 130 -3.08 -6.86 -8.09
N GLU A 131 -4.29 -6.92 -7.49
CA GLU A 131 -4.61 -7.95 -6.50
C GLU A 131 -4.57 -9.38 -7.06
N LEU A 132 -4.85 -9.54 -8.36
CA LEU A 132 -4.79 -10.82 -9.04
C LEU A 132 -3.37 -11.24 -9.44
N ILE A 133 -2.45 -10.29 -9.55
CA ILE A 133 -1.04 -10.60 -9.82
C ILE A 133 -0.32 -10.87 -8.49
N SER A 134 0.17 -12.09 -8.33
CA SER A 134 0.93 -12.47 -7.14
C SER A 134 2.30 -11.78 -7.10
N CYS A 135 2.95 -11.76 -5.95
CA CYS A 135 4.30 -11.19 -5.81
C CYS A 135 5.33 -11.80 -6.77
N CYS A 136 5.12 -13.04 -7.22
CA CYS A 136 5.97 -13.72 -8.19
C CYS A 136 5.55 -13.51 -9.67
N GLY A 137 4.57 -12.65 -9.94
CA GLY A 137 4.08 -12.35 -11.29
C GLY A 137 3.09 -13.36 -11.86
N SER A 138 2.72 -14.41 -11.11
CA SER A 138 1.65 -15.32 -11.56
C SER A 138 0.30 -14.62 -11.52
N ASP A 139 -0.51 -14.82 -12.55
CA ASP A 139 -1.85 -14.28 -12.65
C ASP A 139 -2.85 -15.22 -11.96
N CYS A 140 -3.29 -14.85 -10.77
CA CYS A 140 -4.31 -15.56 -10.04
C CYS A 140 -5.66 -15.56 -10.78
N GLY A 141 -5.98 -14.53 -11.55
CA GLY A 141 -7.21 -14.42 -12.31
C GLY A 141 -7.30 -15.45 -13.43
N ALA A 142 -6.17 -15.85 -14.00
CA ALA A 142 -6.07 -16.91 -15.01
C ALA A 142 -5.97 -18.32 -14.39
N CYS A 143 -5.85 -18.43 -13.05
CA CYS A 143 -5.68 -19.71 -12.37
C CYS A 143 -7.03 -20.43 -12.22
N TYR A 144 -7.07 -21.72 -12.61
CA TYR A 144 -8.28 -22.56 -12.51
C TYR A 144 -8.83 -22.74 -11.09
N CYS A 145 -7.99 -22.55 -10.06
CA CYS A 145 -8.37 -22.64 -8.65
C CYS A 145 -8.97 -21.33 -8.11
N TYR A 146 -8.73 -20.19 -8.79
CA TYR A 146 -9.15 -18.89 -8.27
C TYR A 146 -10.68 -18.78 -8.19
N GLY A 147 -11.17 -18.25 -7.08
CA GLY A 147 -12.62 -18.10 -6.82
C GLY A 147 -13.34 -19.40 -6.49
N LYS A 148 -12.69 -20.57 -6.56
CA LYS A 148 -13.25 -21.88 -6.21
C LYS A 148 -12.64 -22.41 -4.91
N THR A 149 -11.41 -22.84 -4.96
CA THR A 149 -10.66 -23.42 -3.84
C THR A 149 -9.54 -22.52 -3.33
N CYS A 150 -9.24 -21.42 -4.05
CA CYS A 150 -8.18 -20.49 -3.71
C CYS A 150 -8.65 -19.04 -3.89
N LYS A 151 -8.34 -18.17 -2.92
CA LYS A 151 -8.65 -16.73 -2.97
C LYS A 151 -7.50 -15.89 -3.52
N GLY A 152 -6.43 -16.53 -4.02
CA GLY A 152 -5.25 -15.86 -4.54
C GLY A 152 -4.13 -15.66 -3.52
N CYS A 153 -2.90 -15.54 -4.02
CA CYS A 153 -1.70 -15.46 -3.17
C CYS A 153 -1.71 -14.24 -2.24
N ASN A 154 -2.16 -13.10 -2.71
CA ASN A 154 -2.18 -11.87 -1.91
C ASN A 154 -3.20 -11.98 -0.76
N ALA A 155 -4.41 -12.46 -1.03
CA ALA A 155 -5.47 -12.63 -0.03
C ALA A 155 -5.16 -13.72 1.02
N LEU A 156 -4.37 -14.73 0.66
CA LEU A 156 -4.01 -15.86 1.52
C LEU A 156 -2.59 -15.74 2.12
N PHE A 157 -1.92 -14.61 1.94
CA PHE A 157 -0.55 -14.40 2.44
C PHE A 157 0.40 -15.52 2.05
N GLY A 158 0.30 -15.96 0.79
CA GLY A 158 1.11 -17.05 0.25
C GLY A 158 0.70 -18.46 0.66
N LYS A 159 -0.27 -18.65 1.57
CA LYS A 159 -0.76 -19.97 2.00
C LYS A 159 -1.77 -20.53 1.01
N VAL A 160 -1.30 -20.84 -0.17
CA VAL A 160 -2.10 -21.29 -1.31
C VAL A 160 -2.03 -22.82 -1.46
N PHE A 161 -2.91 -23.40 -2.28
CA PHE A 161 -3.08 -24.85 -2.40
C PHE A 161 -1.82 -25.66 -2.76
N HIS A 162 -0.85 -25.02 -3.43
CA HIS A 162 0.43 -25.66 -3.80
C HIS A 162 1.58 -25.32 -2.81
N ALA A 163 1.30 -24.55 -1.77
CA ALA A 163 2.29 -24.26 -0.72
C ALA A 163 2.41 -25.47 0.24
N PRO A 164 3.55 -25.66 0.91
CA PRO A 164 3.67 -26.69 1.94
C PRO A 164 2.64 -26.50 3.06
N ASP A 165 2.13 -27.61 3.62
CA ASP A 165 1.11 -27.59 4.65
C ASP A 165 1.42 -26.60 5.78
N GLY A 166 0.48 -25.68 6.01
CA GLY A 166 0.58 -24.65 7.06
C GLY A 166 1.62 -23.55 6.81
N LYS A 167 2.38 -23.61 5.70
CA LYS A 167 3.42 -22.62 5.37
C LYS A 167 3.01 -21.76 4.16
N ALA A 168 3.66 -20.63 4.02
CA ALA A 168 3.55 -19.85 2.81
C ALA A 168 4.38 -20.45 1.67
N CYS A 169 4.02 -20.17 0.43
CA CYS A 169 4.82 -20.48 -0.75
C CYS A 169 6.25 -19.91 -0.57
N PRO A 170 7.30 -20.66 -0.86
CA PRO A 170 8.69 -20.21 -0.67
C PRO A 170 9.02 -18.89 -1.39
N ILE A 171 8.41 -18.63 -2.54
CA ILE A 171 8.61 -17.37 -3.26
C ILE A 171 7.94 -16.22 -2.50
N TYR A 172 6.73 -16.43 -1.97
CA TYR A 172 6.04 -15.42 -1.17
C TYR A 172 6.81 -15.11 0.11
N ASP A 173 7.29 -16.14 0.80
CA ASP A 173 8.09 -16.00 2.01
C ASP A 173 9.38 -15.21 1.73
N CYS A 174 10.14 -15.59 0.72
CA CYS A 174 11.35 -14.88 0.29
C CYS A 174 11.05 -13.41 -0.06
N CYS A 175 10.04 -13.15 -0.89
CA CYS A 175 9.73 -11.82 -1.39
C CYS A 175 9.19 -10.89 -0.29
N ARG A 176 8.11 -11.34 0.38
CA ARG A 176 7.32 -10.49 1.29
C ARG A 176 7.83 -10.51 2.73
N VAL A 177 8.28 -11.69 3.22
CA VAL A 177 8.63 -11.84 4.63
C VAL A 177 10.12 -11.60 4.87
N GLN A 178 10.99 -12.23 4.07
CA GLN A 178 12.44 -12.14 4.30
C GLN A 178 13.05 -10.84 3.76
N ASN A 179 12.59 -10.36 2.59
CA ASN A 179 13.15 -9.17 1.94
C ASN A 179 12.26 -7.93 2.01
N GLY A 180 11.00 -8.03 2.45
CA GLY A 180 10.08 -6.89 2.55
C GLY A 180 9.67 -6.27 1.21
N PHE A 181 9.89 -6.97 0.08
CA PHE A 181 9.54 -6.47 -1.25
C PHE A 181 8.03 -6.56 -1.50
N ASN A 182 7.48 -5.60 -2.24
CA ASN A 182 6.10 -5.67 -2.72
C ASN A 182 5.94 -6.66 -3.87
N SER A 183 6.98 -6.88 -4.65
CA SER A 183 7.00 -7.90 -5.70
C SER A 183 8.43 -8.37 -5.97
N CYS A 184 8.54 -9.55 -6.60
CA CYS A 184 9.84 -10.04 -7.07
C CYS A 184 10.46 -9.13 -8.16
N GLY A 185 9.70 -8.20 -8.72
CA GLY A 185 10.21 -7.17 -9.65
C GLY A 185 11.25 -6.26 -9.03
N GLU A 186 11.21 -6.07 -7.70
CA GLU A 186 12.19 -5.28 -6.94
C GLU A 186 13.50 -6.04 -6.69
N CYS A 187 13.52 -7.36 -6.94
CA CYS A 187 14.68 -8.20 -6.71
C CYS A 187 15.61 -8.22 -7.93
N GLU A 188 16.89 -7.92 -7.74
CA GLU A 188 17.89 -7.96 -8.82
C GLU A 188 18.10 -9.36 -9.41
N LYS A 189 17.80 -10.42 -8.63
CA LYS A 189 17.97 -11.83 -9.03
C LYS A 189 16.79 -12.38 -9.85
N LEU A 190 15.82 -11.55 -10.26
CA LEU A 190 14.68 -12.00 -11.04
C LEU A 190 15.06 -12.29 -12.51
N PRO A 191 14.71 -13.48 -13.10
CA PRO A 191 14.14 -14.66 -12.45
C PRO A 191 15.18 -15.43 -11.63
N CYS A 192 14.77 -15.88 -10.42
CA CYS A 192 15.65 -16.63 -9.51
C CYS A 192 15.30 -18.13 -9.47
N ASP A 193 16.18 -18.93 -8.84
CA ASP A 193 16.01 -20.38 -8.73
C ASP A 193 14.68 -20.80 -8.11
N LEU A 194 14.11 -20.00 -7.18
CA LEU A 194 12.80 -20.29 -6.61
C LEU A 194 11.68 -20.17 -7.66
N ILE A 195 11.77 -19.20 -8.57
CA ILE A 195 10.82 -19.07 -9.68
C ILE A 195 11.03 -20.17 -10.70
N LEU A 196 12.28 -20.43 -11.07
CA LEU A 196 12.64 -21.50 -12.03
C LEU A 196 12.27 -22.89 -11.50
N GLY A 197 12.32 -23.09 -10.19
CA GLY A 197 11.90 -24.34 -9.54
C GLY A 197 10.38 -24.58 -9.50
N THR A 198 9.53 -23.63 -9.99
CA THR A 198 8.06 -23.80 -10.02
C THR A 198 7.54 -24.46 -11.31
N ARG A 199 8.40 -25.11 -12.09
CA ARG A 199 7.98 -25.76 -13.33
C ARG A 199 6.95 -26.85 -13.09
N ASP A 200 5.81 -26.74 -13.78
CA ASP A 200 4.85 -27.83 -13.88
C ASP A 200 5.45 -28.95 -14.74
N PRO A 201 5.50 -30.19 -14.24
CA PRO A 201 6.05 -31.32 -14.98
C PRO A 201 5.36 -31.59 -16.34
N SER A 202 4.14 -31.10 -16.53
CA SER A 202 3.38 -31.26 -17.78
C SER A 202 3.85 -30.32 -18.89
N LEU A 203 4.61 -29.23 -18.55
CA LEU A 203 5.11 -28.26 -19.52
C LEU A 203 6.51 -28.65 -20.01
N SER A 204 6.75 -28.46 -21.31
CA SER A 204 8.12 -28.44 -21.83
C SER A 204 8.92 -27.29 -21.24
N GLU A 205 10.25 -27.35 -21.35
CA GLU A 205 11.11 -26.28 -20.86
C GLU A 205 10.85 -24.95 -21.56
N ASP A 206 10.65 -24.98 -22.88
CA ASP A 206 10.36 -23.77 -23.68
C ASP A 206 9.01 -23.14 -23.32
N GLU A 207 7.98 -23.95 -23.09
CA GLU A 207 6.67 -23.46 -22.64
C GLU A 207 6.76 -22.85 -21.24
N PHE A 208 7.47 -23.50 -20.34
CA PHE A 208 7.68 -22.97 -19.00
C PHE A 208 8.45 -21.65 -19.04
N MET A 209 9.54 -21.54 -19.80
CA MET A 209 10.31 -20.30 -19.91
C MET A 209 9.48 -19.15 -20.47
N LYS A 210 8.57 -19.38 -21.41
CA LYS A 210 7.60 -18.36 -21.85
C LYS A 210 6.73 -17.87 -20.70
N THR A 211 6.26 -18.75 -19.82
CA THR A 211 5.48 -18.33 -18.64
C THR A 211 6.33 -17.52 -17.66
N VAL A 212 7.61 -17.84 -17.51
CA VAL A 212 8.55 -17.07 -16.68
C VAL A 212 8.77 -15.67 -17.27
N ASP A 213 8.99 -15.57 -18.58
CA ASP A 213 9.15 -14.27 -19.26
C ASP A 213 7.92 -13.37 -19.11
N GLU A 214 6.73 -13.95 -19.24
CA GLU A 214 5.47 -13.21 -18.99
C GLU A 214 5.36 -12.72 -17.54
N ARG A 215 5.75 -13.54 -16.57
CA ARG A 215 5.79 -13.16 -15.16
C ARG A 215 6.76 -12.01 -14.91
N VAL A 216 7.97 -12.10 -15.47
CA VAL A 216 8.99 -11.03 -15.38
C VAL A 216 8.48 -9.74 -16.02
N LYS A 217 7.86 -9.83 -17.20
CA LYS A 217 7.28 -8.68 -17.89
C LYS A 217 6.17 -8.01 -17.07
N ARG A 218 5.28 -8.78 -16.43
CA ARG A 218 4.23 -8.21 -15.54
C ARG A 218 4.81 -7.51 -14.30
N LEU A 219 5.98 -7.94 -13.82
CA LEU A 219 6.61 -7.42 -12.60
C LEU A 219 7.49 -6.19 -12.85
N ARG A 220 8.03 -6.03 -14.06
CA ARG A 220 8.96 -4.95 -14.40
C ARG A 220 8.38 -3.91 -15.37
N GLY A 221 7.17 -4.14 -15.91
CA GLY A 221 6.45 -3.27 -16.83
C GLY A 221 6.91 -3.43 -18.27
#